data_95ab2e28e5b1fdc2ea75277e951f2129
#
_entry.id   95ab2e28e5b1fdc2ea75277e951f2129
#
_cell.length_a   1.000
_cell.length_b   1.000
_cell.length_c   1.000
_cell.angle_alpha   90.00
_cell.angle_beta   90.00
_cell.angle_gamma   90.00
#
_symmetry.space_group_name_H-M   'P 1'
#
loop_
_entity.id
_entity.type
_entity.pdbx_description
1 polymer ?
#
loop_
_entity_poly.entity_id
_entity_poly.type
_entity_poly.pdbx_seq_one_letter_code
_entity_poly.pdbx_strand_id
1 'polypeptide(L)'
;MEQSTDTPNYLALVKKPEPFTVQGFEALSLGENFNLFFKEFTSSIDNRMATLSRSIHKVDASAAHQNIRANKVMYVKNTGVELLTPEGYAAGMGNMMAHTKAVTDGIYIVCSLKTEASRLYDWLKQIIRTGRIDRSFNWSIRDFDNALNKTENFVRQLPTDSRKLKFTLGQVYFNFDEFFACIDAFNATVQTLGARDIEILAKQLTGVYELGELLVQKIKSNELVIREQGIDDIETIVNKFVGLVNLSGAILVLLNDLTAVFNEQVKTISTLK
;
A
#
# COMPACT_ATOMS: atom_id res chain seq x y z
N MET A 1 -9.08 14.75 -25.44
CA MET A 1 -9.13 13.30 -25.14
C MET A 1 -8.60 13.13 -23.72
N GLU A 2 -9.50 13.25 -22.77
CA GLU A 2 -9.17 13.03 -21.36
C GLU A 2 -9.02 11.53 -21.14
N GLN A 3 -7.80 11.10 -20.87
CA GLN A 3 -7.56 9.77 -20.34
C GLN A 3 -8.08 9.74 -18.90
N SER A 4 -9.25 9.16 -18.72
CA SER A 4 -9.77 8.74 -17.43
C SER A 4 -8.74 7.81 -16.79
N THR A 5 -8.00 8.34 -15.84
CA THR A 5 -7.08 7.56 -14.99
C THR A 5 -7.91 6.92 -13.88
N ASP A 6 -8.61 5.83 -14.22
CA ASP A 6 -9.25 4.95 -13.24
C ASP A 6 -8.19 4.21 -12.41
N THR A 7 -7.49 4.97 -11.57
CA THR A 7 -6.66 4.37 -10.54
C THR A 7 -7.61 3.81 -9.49
N PRO A 8 -7.57 2.51 -9.13
CA PRO A 8 -8.38 2.01 -8.04
C PRO A 8 -8.05 2.84 -6.81
N ASN A 9 -9.07 3.33 -6.17
CA ASN A 9 -8.90 4.04 -4.93
C ASN A 9 -8.58 3.00 -3.83
N TYR A 10 -7.31 2.58 -3.73
CA TYR A 10 -6.85 1.63 -2.72
C TYR A 10 -7.20 2.09 -1.31
N LEU A 11 -7.19 3.40 -1.05
CA LEU A 11 -7.60 3.95 0.23
C LEU A 11 -9.09 3.67 0.48
N ALA A 12 -9.95 3.78 -0.54
CA ALA A 12 -11.36 3.45 -0.43
C ALA A 12 -11.58 1.94 -0.23
N LEU A 13 -10.79 1.09 -0.90
CA LEU A 13 -10.85 -0.37 -0.73
C LEU A 13 -10.49 -0.82 0.69
N VAL A 14 -9.51 -0.15 1.32
CA VAL A 14 -9.15 -0.44 2.71
C VAL A 14 -10.17 0.14 3.70
N LYS A 15 -10.72 1.33 3.41
CA LYS A 15 -11.68 2.01 4.30
C LYS A 15 -13.08 1.38 4.30
N LYS A 16 -13.48 0.83 3.17
CA LYS A 16 -14.74 0.09 3.00
C LYS A 16 -14.41 -1.26 2.35
N PRO A 17 -13.86 -2.21 3.11
CA PRO A 17 -13.82 -3.56 2.60
C PRO A 17 -15.28 -3.97 2.42
N GLU A 18 -15.74 -4.07 1.19
CA GLU A 18 -16.95 -4.83 0.96
C GLU A 18 -16.62 -6.24 1.45
N PRO A 19 -17.30 -6.72 2.48
CA PRO A 19 -17.11 -8.10 2.86
C PRO A 19 -17.45 -8.89 1.61
N PHE A 20 -16.55 -9.76 1.19
CA PHE A 20 -16.82 -10.76 0.18
C PHE A 20 -17.82 -11.74 0.84
N THR A 21 -19.05 -11.27 1.01
CA THR A 21 -20.15 -12.06 1.48
C THR A 21 -20.66 -12.83 0.29
N VAL A 22 -20.14 -14.02 0.11
CA VAL A 22 -20.77 -15.03 -0.72
C VAL A 22 -22.10 -15.38 -0.06
N GLN A 23 -23.15 -14.66 -0.42
CA GLN A 23 -24.50 -15.07 -0.10
C GLN A 23 -24.89 -16.19 -1.07
N GLY A 24 -25.06 -17.41 -0.54
CA GLY A 24 -25.61 -18.55 -1.24
C GLY A 24 -24.54 -19.49 -1.79
N PHE A 25 -24.06 -20.37 -0.91
CA PHE A 25 -23.23 -21.49 -1.29
C PHE A 25 -24.08 -22.58 -1.98
N GLU A 26 -24.12 -22.52 -3.30
CA GLU A 26 -24.24 -23.71 -4.13
C GLU A 26 -22.95 -23.81 -4.95
N ALA A 27 -22.44 -25.00 -5.19
CA ALA A 27 -21.11 -25.30 -5.75
C ALA A 27 -20.76 -24.58 -7.10
N LEU A 28 -21.69 -23.84 -7.68
CA LEU A 28 -21.51 -22.97 -8.84
C LEU A 28 -20.82 -21.63 -8.51
N SER A 29 -20.87 -21.18 -7.27
CA SER A 29 -20.44 -19.83 -6.88
C SER A 29 -18.93 -19.69 -6.71
N LEU A 30 -18.24 -20.75 -6.30
CA LEU A 30 -16.79 -20.70 -6.04
C LEU A 30 -16.00 -20.26 -7.26
N GLY A 31 -16.30 -20.81 -8.42
CA GLY A 31 -15.60 -20.50 -9.65
C GLY A 31 -15.91 -19.11 -10.18
N GLU A 32 -17.12 -18.60 -10.02
CA GLU A 32 -17.50 -17.26 -10.50
C GLU A 32 -16.93 -16.19 -9.59
N ASN A 33 -17.01 -16.40 -8.28
CA ASN A 33 -16.45 -15.47 -7.29
C ASN A 33 -14.93 -15.44 -7.33
N PHE A 34 -14.28 -16.60 -7.48
CA PHE A 34 -12.83 -16.69 -7.64
C PHE A 34 -12.36 -16.01 -8.93
N ASN A 35 -13.06 -16.23 -10.07
CA ASN A 35 -12.74 -15.60 -11.34
C ASN A 35 -12.99 -14.09 -11.33
N LEU A 36 -14.12 -13.64 -10.76
CA LEU A 36 -14.42 -12.21 -10.64
C LEU A 36 -13.35 -11.53 -9.78
N PHE A 37 -13.05 -12.12 -8.65
CA PHE A 37 -12.03 -11.67 -7.72
C PHE A 37 -10.66 -11.56 -8.38
N PHE A 38 -10.15 -12.63 -9.00
CA PHE A 38 -8.86 -12.60 -9.66
C PHE A 38 -8.82 -11.69 -10.89
N LYS A 39 -9.92 -11.54 -11.63
CA LYS A 39 -10.00 -10.65 -12.77
C LYS A 39 -9.95 -9.18 -12.36
N GLU A 40 -10.68 -8.79 -11.34
CA GLU A 40 -10.62 -7.44 -10.78
C GLU A 40 -9.26 -7.17 -10.13
N PHE A 41 -8.71 -8.15 -9.45
CA PHE A 41 -7.42 -8.12 -8.79
C PHE A 41 -6.26 -7.92 -9.78
N THR A 42 -6.19 -8.70 -10.87
CA THR A 42 -5.08 -8.60 -11.83
C THR A 42 -5.15 -7.34 -12.69
N SER A 43 -6.34 -6.94 -13.14
CA SER A 43 -6.47 -5.73 -13.92
C SER A 43 -6.06 -4.47 -13.16
N SER A 44 -6.16 -4.52 -11.83
CA SER A 44 -5.82 -3.39 -10.96
C SER A 44 -4.35 -3.34 -10.53
N ILE A 45 -3.64 -4.47 -10.50
CA ILE A 45 -2.30 -4.56 -9.89
C ILE A 45 -1.17 -4.35 -10.89
N ASP A 46 -1.23 -4.99 -12.06
CA ASP A 46 -0.07 -5.14 -12.94
C ASP A 46 0.60 -3.82 -13.38
N ASN A 47 -0.18 -2.80 -13.70
CA ASN A 47 0.39 -1.54 -14.18
C ASN A 47 0.46 -0.44 -13.12
N ARG A 48 -0.31 -0.53 -12.06
CA ARG A 48 -0.55 0.58 -11.14
C ARG A 48 0.41 0.60 -9.96
N MET A 49 0.68 -0.54 -9.34
CA MET A 49 1.72 -0.62 -8.31
C MET A 49 3.11 -0.29 -8.88
N ALA A 50 3.41 -0.78 -10.09
CA ALA A 50 4.66 -0.44 -10.78
C ALA A 50 4.73 1.05 -11.11
N THR A 51 3.63 1.66 -11.55
CA THR A 51 3.58 3.10 -11.83
C THR A 51 3.73 3.93 -10.56
N LEU A 52 3.01 3.58 -9.48
CA LEU A 52 3.13 4.25 -8.19
C LEU A 52 4.55 4.15 -7.63
N SER A 53 5.18 2.98 -7.71
CA SER A 53 6.53 2.82 -7.20
C SER A 53 7.59 3.63 -7.96
N ARG A 54 7.39 3.83 -9.26
CA ARG A 54 8.29 4.68 -10.08
C ARG A 54 8.17 6.17 -9.75
N SER A 55 7.02 6.60 -9.27
CA SER A 55 6.80 7.99 -8.85
C SER A 55 7.32 8.29 -7.45
N ILE A 56 7.55 7.26 -6.63
CA ILE A 56 8.13 7.38 -5.28
C ILE A 56 9.65 7.46 -5.42
N HIS A 57 10.23 8.61 -5.06
CA HIS A 57 11.67 8.85 -5.11
C HIS A 57 12.12 9.67 -3.92
N LYS A 58 13.43 9.65 -3.67
CA LYS A 58 14.03 10.46 -2.62
C LYS A 58 13.80 11.94 -2.87
N VAL A 59 13.52 12.67 -1.81
CA VAL A 59 13.36 14.13 -1.82
C VAL A 59 14.71 14.77 -1.53
N ASP A 60 15.18 15.63 -2.42
CA ASP A 60 16.40 16.41 -2.23
C ASP A 60 16.09 17.71 -1.49
N ALA A 61 16.49 17.77 -0.23
CA ALA A 61 16.30 18.94 0.63
C ALA A 61 17.50 19.91 0.62
N SER A 62 18.51 19.69 -0.23
CA SER A 62 19.76 20.47 -0.26
C SER A 62 19.52 21.97 -0.46
N ALA A 63 18.59 22.34 -1.36
CA ALA A 63 18.25 23.73 -1.62
C ALA A 63 17.66 24.44 -0.39
N ALA A 64 16.78 23.76 0.34
CA ALA A 64 16.19 24.29 1.58
C ALA A 64 17.27 24.45 2.69
N HIS A 65 18.14 23.46 2.86
CA HIS A 65 19.27 23.55 3.79
C HIS A 65 20.20 24.71 3.46
N GLN A 66 20.55 24.86 2.16
CA GLN A 66 21.41 25.93 1.71
C GLN A 66 20.79 27.32 1.95
N ASN A 67 19.48 27.46 1.64
CA ASN A 67 18.76 28.72 1.87
C ASN A 67 18.77 29.12 3.35
N ILE A 68 18.39 28.18 4.24
CA ILE A 68 18.33 28.45 5.69
C ILE A 68 19.70 28.88 6.23
N ARG A 69 20.79 28.23 5.81
CA ARG A 69 22.15 28.55 6.27
C ARG A 69 22.68 29.85 5.69
N ALA A 70 22.59 30.04 4.35
CA ALA A 70 23.15 31.18 3.67
C ALA A 70 22.45 32.49 4.04
N ASN A 71 21.12 32.44 4.16
CA ASN A 71 20.29 33.61 4.43
C ASN A 71 19.94 33.76 5.92
N LYS A 72 20.45 32.84 6.79
CA LYS A 72 20.16 32.84 8.23
C LYS A 72 18.66 32.90 8.52
N VAL A 73 17.88 32.11 7.75
CA VAL A 73 16.43 32.11 7.85
C VAL A 73 16.00 31.65 9.25
N MET A 74 15.24 32.50 9.92
CA MET A 74 14.75 32.22 11.28
C MET A 74 13.38 31.56 11.19
N TYR A 75 13.25 30.39 11.80
CA TYR A 75 11.97 29.65 11.87
C TYR A 75 10.84 30.52 12.43
N VAL A 76 11.07 31.19 13.56
CA VAL A 76 10.06 32.01 14.27
C VAL A 76 9.47 33.10 13.40
N LYS A 77 10.23 33.66 12.45
CA LYS A 77 9.73 34.69 11.52
C LYS A 77 8.89 34.10 10.38
N ASN A 78 8.97 32.82 10.15
CA ASN A 78 8.35 32.12 9.01
C ASN A 78 7.23 31.17 9.44
N THR A 79 6.85 31.13 10.71
CA THR A 79 5.81 30.23 11.23
C THR A 79 4.45 30.38 10.55
N GLY A 80 4.15 31.54 9.95
CA GLY A 80 2.92 31.82 9.22
C GLY A 80 2.93 31.39 7.73
N VAL A 81 4.04 30.87 7.22
CA VAL A 81 4.15 30.43 5.83
C VAL A 81 3.30 29.18 5.59
N GLU A 82 2.47 29.19 4.56
CA GLU A 82 1.62 28.05 4.21
C GLU A 82 2.42 26.92 3.56
N LEU A 83 2.23 25.71 4.07
CA LEU A 83 2.78 24.48 3.54
C LEU A 83 1.66 23.55 3.08
N LEU A 84 1.88 22.86 1.96
CA LEU A 84 1.03 21.74 1.56
C LEU A 84 1.22 20.59 2.53
N THR A 85 0.14 19.90 2.90
CA THR A 85 0.19 18.73 3.78
C THR A 85 -0.37 17.49 3.08
N PRO A 86 -0.01 16.28 3.56
CA PRO A 86 -0.54 15.04 3.00
C PRO A 86 -2.06 14.97 3.08
N GLU A 87 -2.64 14.18 2.20
CA GLU A 87 -4.05 13.85 2.27
C GLU A 87 -4.38 13.22 3.62
N GLY A 88 -5.43 13.73 4.27
CA GLY A 88 -5.84 13.24 5.57
C GLY A 88 -5.01 13.72 6.76
N TYR A 89 -4.09 14.65 6.55
CA TYR A 89 -3.31 15.25 7.64
C TYR A 89 -4.22 16.05 8.58
N ALA A 90 -4.12 15.77 9.88
CA ALA A 90 -4.76 16.57 10.91
C ALA A 90 -3.75 17.58 11.49
N ALA A 91 -4.10 18.86 11.50
CA ALA A 91 -3.23 19.91 12.04
C ALA A 91 -2.84 19.64 13.49
N GLY A 92 -1.57 19.81 13.78
CA GLY A 92 -1.00 19.67 15.12
C GLY A 92 0.52 19.53 15.05
N MET A 93 1.22 20.24 15.94
CA MET A 93 2.67 20.13 16.05
C MET A 93 3.06 18.67 16.33
N GLY A 94 4.08 18.17 15.62
CA GLY A 94 4.54 16.77 15.73
C GLY A 94 3.70 15.76 14.94
N ASN A 95 2.53 16.13 14.43
CA ASN A 95 1.67 15.21 13.69
C ASN A 95 2.28 14.81 12.35
N MET A 96 3.11 15.69 11.74
CA MET A 96 3.76 15.37 10.46
C MET A 96 4.79 14.25 10.63
N MET A 97 5.57 14.26 11.71
CA MET A 97 6.48 13.17 12.03
C MET A 97 5.73 11.87 12.33
N ALA A 98 4.64 11.95 13.10
CA ALA A 98 3.81 10.78 13.43
C ALA A 98 3.16 10.20 12.16
N HIS A 99 2.63 11.05 11.26
CA HIS A 99 2.07 10.64 9.98
C HIS A 99 3.12 10.00 9.07
N THR A 100 4.26 10.67 8.89
CA THR A 100 5.39 10.14 8.11
C THR A 100 5.81 8.77 8.64
N LYS A 101 5.99 8.64 9.96
CA LYS A 101 6.37 7.39 10.59
C LYS A 101 5.35 6.28 10.38
N ALA A 102 4.06 6.58 10.51
CA ALA A 102 3.01 5.58 10.32
C ALA A 102 2.97 5.06 8.87
N VAL A 103 3.16 5.95 7.88
CA VAL A 103 3.28 5.55 6.46
C VAL A 103 4.55 4.74 6.21
N THR A 104 5.69 5.20 6.75
CA THR A 104 6.99 4.53 6.56
C THR A 104 7.06 3.18 7.29
N ASP A 105 6.43 3.06 8.45
CA ASP A 105 6.31 1.77 9.15
C ASP A 105 5.52 0.74 8.33
N GLY A 106 4.59 1.19 7.47
CA GLY A 106 3.83 0.30 6.59
C GLY A 106 4.64 -0.32 5.44
N ILE A 107 5.84 0.19 5.14
CA ILE A 107 6.63 -0.28 3.99
C ILE A 107 7.01 -1.76 4.08
N TYR A 108 7.17 -2.29 5.30
CA TYR A 108 7.50 -3.70 5.47
C TYR A 108 6.42 -4.63 4.91
N ILE A 109 5.16 -4.21 4.91
CA ILE A 109 4.03 -4.94 4.31
C ILE A 109 4.24 -5.01 2.80
N VAL A 110 4.56 -3.88 2.17
CA VAL A 110 4.85 -3.81 0.72
C VAL A 110 6.03 -4.70 0.36
N CYS A 111 7.13 -4.61 1.12
CA CYS A 111 8.34 -5.42 0.90
C CYS A 111 8.09 -6.93 1.11
N SER A 112 7.19 -7.29 2.01
CA SER A 112 6.86 -8.69 2.29
C SER A 112 5.96 -9.32 1.22
N LEU A 113 5.20 -8.50 0.48
CA LEU A 113 4.21 -8.97 -0.49
C LEU A 113 4.79 -9.94 -1.53
N LYS A 114 6.01 -9.69 -2.00
CA LYS A 114 6.72 -10.58 -2.92
C LYS A 114 6.92 -11.99 -2.34
N THR A 115 7.33 -12.07 -1.10
CA THR A 115 7.54 -13.36 -0.41
C THR A 115 6.22 -14.09 -0.22
N GLU A 116 5.18 -13.36 0.17
CA GLU A 116 3.85 -13.94 0.37
C GLU A 116 3.22 -14.40 -0.95
N ALA A 117 3.41 -13.64 -2.03
CA ALA A 117 2.97 -14.04 -3.37
C ALA A 117 3.66 -15.36 -3.83
N SER A 118 4.98 -15.48 -3.63
CA SER A 118 5.70 -16.73 -3.93
C SER A 118 5.18 -17.91 -3.09
N ARG A 119 4.93 -17.69 -1.80
CA ARG A 119 4.40 -18.75 -0.92
C ARG A 119 3.00 -19.19 -1.33
N LEU A 120 2.14 -18.23 -1.67
CA LEU A 120 0.79 -18.53 -2.13
C LEU A 120 0.82 -19.30 -3.45
N TYR A 121 1.69 -18.88 -4.38
CA TYR A 121 1.91 -19.59 -5.64
C TYR A 121 2.31 -21.06 -5.42
N ASP A 122 3.31 -21.31 -4.57
CA ASP A 122 3.79 -22.66 -4.29
C ASP A 122 2.74 -23.51 -3.59
N TRP A 123 1.97 -22.92 -2.67
CA TRP A 123 0.90 -23.58 -1.95
C TRP A 123 -0.25 -23.97 -2.90
N LEU A 124 -0.73 -23.06 -3.74
CA LEU A 124 -1.76 -23.35 -4.76
C LEU A 124 -1.30 -24.43 -5.74
N LYS A 125 -0.04 -24.34 -6.19
CA LYS A 125 0.56 -25.35 -7.08
C LYS A 125 0.61 -26.73 -6.43
N GLN A 126 0.89 -26.82 -5.14
CA GLN A 126 0.87 -28.07 -4.40
C GLN A 126 -0.55 -28.64 -4.33
N ILE A 127 -1.57 -27.83 -4.03
CA ILE A 127 -2.97 -28.25 -3.99
C ILE A 127 -3.40 -28.80 -5.36
N ILE A 128 -3.11 -28.09 -6.45
CA ILE A 128 -3.44 -28.53 -7.81
C ILE A 128 -2.79 -29.89 -8.13
N ARG A 129 -1.56 -30.11 -7.65
CA ARG A 129 -0.81 -31.35 -7.93
C ARG A 129 -1.29 -32.53 -7.10
N THR A 130 -1.64 -32.31 -5.84
CA THR A 130 -1.90 -33.42 -4.88
C THR A 130 -3.39 -33.67 -4.62
N GLY A 131 -4.25 -32.69 -4.94
CA GLY A 131 -5.66 -32.73 -4.57
C GLY A 131 -5.90 -32.59 -3.06
N ARG A 132 -4.89 -32.21 -2.30
CA ARG A 132 -4.96 -32.17 -0.83
C ARG A 132 -4.40 -30.86 -0.28
N ILE A 133 -5.04 -30.38 0.77
CA ILE A 133 -4.52 -29.32 1.62
C ILE A 133 -3.81 -30.00 2.79
N ASP A 134 -2.57 -30.42 2.55
CA ASP A 134 -1.81 -31.20 3.54
C ASP A 134 -1.22 -30.33 4.65
N ARG A 135 -1.15 -29.00 4.45
CA ARG A 135 -0.55 -28.07 5.41
C ARG A 135 -1.33 -26.75 5.43
N SER A 136 -1.51 -26.21 6.64
CA SER A 136 -1.92 -24.82 6.80
C SER A 136 -0.95 -23.87 6.10
N PHE A 137 -1.48 -22.85 5.46
CA PHE A 137 -0.66 -21.78 4.87
C PHE A 137 0.06 -21.01 5.99
N ASN A 138 1.38 -20.87 5.87
CA ASN A 138 2.18 -20.14 6.83
C ASN A 138 2.65 -18.81 6.24
N TRP A 139 2.18 -17.71 6.80
CA TRP A 139 2.64 -16.38 6.47
C TRP A 139 4.10 -16.18 6.91
N SER A 140 4.90 -15.43 6.13
CA SER A 140 6.26 -15.03 6.53
C SER A 140 6.25 -13.83 7.46
N ILE A 141 5.23 -13.00 7.35
CA ILE A 141 5.02 -11.86 8.24
C ILE A 141 4.72 -12.40 9.64
N ARG A 142 5.59 -12.10 10.59
CA ARG A 142 5.38 -12.48 11.98
C ARG A 142 4.14 -11.77 12.53
N ASP A 143 3.27 -12.53 13.19
CA ASP A 143 2.00 -12.02 13.73
C ASP A 143 1.18 -11.27 12.65
N PHE A 144 0.95 -11.97 11.53
CA PHE A 144 0.37 -11.44 10.31
C PHE A 144 -0.90 -10.62 10.54
N ASP A 145 -1.86 -11.17 11.27
CA ASP A 145 -3.16 -10.50 11.48
C ASP A 145 -2.99 -9.19 12.28
N ASN A 146 -2.13 -9.17 13.30
CA ASN A 146 -1.87 -7.96 14.09
C ASN A 146 -1.11 -6.89 13.27
N ALA A 147 -0.15 -7.33 12.46
CA ALA A 147 0.61 -6.44 11.60
C ALA A 147 -0.28 -5.75 10.54
N LEU A 148 -1.16 -6.53 9.90
CA LEU A 148 -2.16 -5.98 8.97
C LEU A 148 -3.11 -5.03 9.69
N ASN A 149 -3.70 -5.46 10.79
CA ASN A 149 -4.68 -4.68 11.54
C ASN A 149 -4.12 -3.33 11.99
N LYS A 150 -2.86 -3.29 12.46
CA LYS A 150 -2.21 -2.03 12.86
C LYS A 150 -2.13 -1.04 11.69
N THR A 151 -1.67 -1.49 10.54
CA THR A 151 -1.52 -0.63 9.35
C THR A 151 -2.88 -0.26 8.75
N GLU A 152 -3.81 -1.20 8.71
CA GLU A 152 -5.17 -0.98 8.25
C GLU A 152 -5.90 0.04 9.12
N ASN A 153 -5.79 -0.05 10.45
CA ASN A 153 -6.37 0.91 11.37
C ASN A 153 -5.83 2.32 11.13
N PHE A 154 -4.54 2.46 10.87
CA PHE A 154 -3.97 3.75 10.49
C PHE A 154 -4.60 4.29 9.20
N VAL A 155 -4.66 3.48 8.14
CA VAL A 155 -5.25 3.90 6.85
C VAL A 155 -6.74 4.25 7.01
N ARG A 156 -7.49 3.49 7.80
CA ARG A 156 -8.93 3.74 8.07
C ARG A 156 -9.19 5.03 8.84
N GLN A 157 -8.27 5.42 9.72
CA GLN A 157 -8.38 6.65 10.51
C GLN A 157 -8.10 7.92 9.69
N LEU A 158 -7.47 7.80 8.52
CA LEU A 158 -7.27 8.95 7.64
C LEU A 158 -8.63 9.50 7.19
N PRO A 159 -8.86 10.83 7.22
CA PRO A 159 -10.10 11.43 6.74
C PRO A 159 -10.41 11.01 5.31
N THR A 160 -11.70 10.88 5.01
CA THR A 160 -12.18 10.50 3.67
C THR A 160 -12.20 11.67 2.69
N ASP A 161 -12.07 12.89 3.18
CA ASP A 161 -12.09 14.08 2.33
C ASP A 161 -10.70 14.28 1.73
N SER A 162 -10.57 13.93 0.46
CA SER A 162 -9.32 13.84 -0.29
C SER A 162 -8.73 15.20 -0.70
N ARG A 163 -8.93 16.25 0.10
CA ARG A 163 -8.37 17.54 -0.18
C ARG A 163 -7.02 17.73 0.51
N LYS A 164 -5.99 17.99 -0.29
CA LYS A 164 -4.74 18.52 0.23
C LYS A 164 -5.03 19.87 0.88
N LEU A 165 -4.80 19.95 2.17
CA LEU A 165 -4.99 21.16 2.93
C LEU A 165 -3.65 21.90 3.05
N LYS A 166 -3.72 23.22 3.24
CA LYS A 166 -2.57 24.03 3.57
C LYS A 166 -2.65 24.42 5.05
N PHE A 167 -1.57 24.20 5.74
CA PHE A 167 -1.39 24.62 7.11
C PHE A 167 -0.13 25.48 7.21
N THR A 168 -0.06 26.33 8.22
CA THR A 168 1.14 27.14 8.42
C THR A 168 2.32 26.28 8.92
N LEU A 169 3.53 26.69 8.60
CA LEU A 169 4.76 26.04 9.03
C LEU A 169 4.75 25.74 10.54
N GLY A 170 4.32 26.73 11.35
CA GLY A 170 4.22 26.57 12.80
C GLY A 170 3.10 25.63 13.28
N GLN A 171 2.15 25.27 12.41
CA GLN A 171 1.13 24.24 12.71
C GLN A 171 1.59 22.83 12.30
N VAL A 172 2.57 22.74 11.39
CA VAL A 172 3.04 21.47 10.83
C VAL A 172 4.28 20.95 11.57
N TYR A 173 5.23 21.84 11.86
CA TYR A 173 6.52 21.50 12.45
C TYR A 173 6.82 22.34 13.69
N PHE A 174 7.61 21.80 14.61
CA PHE A 174 8.14 22.57 15.75
C PHE A 174 9.30 23.50 15.36
N ASN A 175 10.10 23.07 14.36
CA ASN A 175 11.29 23.76 13.87
C ASN A 175 11.72 23.18 12.52
N PHE A 176 12.77 23.74 11.91
CA PHE A 176 13.32 23.21 10.66
C PHE A 176 13.97 21.83 10.82
N ASP A 177 14.51 21.51 11.99
CA ASP A 177 15.14 20.20 12.22
C ASP A 177 14.12 19.08 12.16
N GLU A 178 12.90 19.29 12.66
CA GLU A 178 11.80 18.33 12.54
C GLU A 178 11.39 18.14 11.07
N PHE A 179 11.31 19.23 10.29
CA PHE A 179 11.03 19.12 8.87
C PHE A 179 12.07 18.25 8.15
N PHE A 180 13.36 18.48 8.39
CA PHE A 180 14.42 17.66 7.79
C PHE A 180 14.41 16.23 8.29
N ALA A 181 14.13 16.01 9.58
CA ALA A 181 14.03 14.67 10.14
C ALA A 181 12.87 13.85 9.51
N CYS A 182 11.75 14.51 9.16
CA CYS A 182 10.68 13.86 8.40
C CYS A 182 11.14 13.41 7.01
N ILE A 183 11.87 14.27 6.29
CA ILE A 183 12.40 13.95 4.96
C ILE A 183 13.45 12.82 5.05
N ASP A 184 14.31 12.84 6.04
CA ASP A 184 15.32 11.80 6.24
C ASP A 184 14.68 10.44 6.54
N ALA A 185 13.68 10.40 7.40
CA ALA A 185 12.92 9.18 7.71
C ALA A 185 12.21 8.65 6.44
N PHE A 186 11.60 9.53 5.66
CA PHE A 186 10.98 9.19 4.38
C PHE A 186 12.02 8.65 3.38
N ASN A 187 13.14 9.36 3.19
CA ASN A 187 14.20 8.97 2.26
C ASN A 187 14.85 7.63 2.61
N ALA A 188 15.04 7.34 3.90
CA ALA A 188 15.51 6.04 4.37
C ALA A 188 14.56 4.92 3.96
N THR A 189 13.26 5.16 4.07
CA THR A 189 12.22 4.19 3.68
C THR A 189 12.17 3.99 2.16
N VAL A 190 12.18 5.06 1.39
CA VAL A 190 12.19 4.99 -0.10
C VAL A 190 13.40 4.21 -0.61
N GLN A 191 14.52 4.29 0.08
CA GLN A 191 15.72 3.53 -0.28
C GLN A 191 15.52 2.01 -0.17
N THR A 192 14.63 1.55 0.70
CA THR A 192 14.30 0.12 0.85
C THR A 192 13.32 -0.36 -0.23
N LEU A 193 12.60 0.56 -0.85
CA LEU A 193 11.63 0.26 -1.91
C LEU A 193 12.34 0.13 -3.26
N GLY A 194 12.85 -1.06 -3.56
CA GLY A 194 13.47 -1.32 -4.86
C GLY A 194 12.45 -1.35 -5.99
N ALA A 195 12.54 -0.45 -6.98
CA ALA A 195 11.65 -0.44 -8.16
C ALA A 195 11.61 -1.81 -8.87
N ARG A 196 12.76 -2.51 -8.93
CA ARG A 196 12.86 -3.84 -9.53
C ARG A 196 12.06 -4.91 -8.79
N ASP A 197 11.93 -4.79 -7.46
CA ASP A 197 11.19 -5.77 -6.65
C ASP A 197 9.69 -5.69 -6.94
N ILE A 198 9.16 -4.53 -7.27
CA ILE A 198 7.75 -4.35 -7.62
C ILE A 198 7.42 -4.87 -9.02
N GLU A 199 8.36 -4.73 -9.98
CA GLU A 199 8.20 -5.35 -11.31
C GLU A 199 8.19 -6.90 -11.23
N ILE A 200 9.03 -7.46 -10.35
CA ILE A 200 9.03 -8.91 -10.11
C ILE A 200 7.74 -9.33 -9.41
N LEU A 201 7.25 -8.52 -8.47
CA LEU A 201 6.00 -8.75 -7.78
C LEU A 201 4.82 -8.83 -8.75
N ALA A 202 4.71 -7.91 -9.72
CA ALA A 202 3.63 -7.93 -10.71
C ALA A 202 3.59 -9.29 -11.45
N LYS A 203 4.73 -9.79 -11.90
CA LYS A 203 4.83 -11.11 -12.54
C LYS A 203 4.42 -12.27 -11.63
N GLN A 204 4.77 -12.20 -10.33
CA GLN A 204 4.37 -13.23 -9.38
C GLN A 204 2.87 -13.22 -9.11
N LEU A 205 2.28 -12.03 -9.03
CA LEU A 205 0.84 -11.88 -8.86
C LEU A 205 0.07 -12.44 -10.05
N THR A 206 0.55 -12.20 -11.29
CA THR A 206 0.00 -12.84 -12.50
C THR A 206 0.08 -14.37 -12.38
N GLY A 207 1.20 -14.92 -11.94
CA GLY A 207 1.34 -16.38 -11.74
C GLY A 207 0.39 -16.94 -10.65
N VAL A 208 0.14 -16.20 -9.57
CA VAL A 208 -0.86 -16.59 -8.55
C VAL A 208 -2.26 -16.61 -9.15
N TYR A 209 -2.59 -15.62 -9.99
CA TYR A 209 -3.85 -15.56 -10.70
C TYR A 209 -4.06 -16.78 -11.62
N GLU A 210 -3.11 -17.05 -12.51
CA GLU A 210 -3.18 -18.17 -13.44
C GLU A 210 -3.37 -19.51 -12.72
N LEU A 211 -2.70 -19.70 -11.57
CA LEU A 211 -2.90 -20.90 -10.75
C LEU A 211 -4.27 -20.92 -10.08
N GLY A 212 -4.78 -19.78 -9.66
CA GLY A 212 -6.14 -19.65 -9.11
C GLY A 212 -7.20 -20.05 -10.15
N GLU A 213 -7.09 -19.52 -11.39
CA GLU A 213 -7.97 -19.92 -12.48
C GLU A 213 -7.88 -21.41 -12.79
N LEU A 214 -6.68 -21.96 -12.88
CA LEU A 214 -6.46 -23.38 -13.12
C LEU A 214 -7.09 -24.25 -12.01
N LEU A 215 -6.94 -23.86 -10.74
CA LEU A 215 -7.54 -24.55 -9.58
C LEU A 215 -9.07 -24.61 -9.74
N VAL A 216 -9.69 -23.47 -10.01
CA VAL A 216 -11.13 -23.37 -10.22
C VAL A 216 -11.60 -24.23 -11.40
N GLN A 217 -10.87 -24.16 -12.53
CA GLN A 217 -11.19 -24.96 -13.70
C GLN A 217 -11.16 -26.47 -13.38
N LYS A 218 -10.14 -26.94 -12.64
CA LYS A 218 -10.02 -28.34 -12.26
C LYS A 218 -11.09 -28.82 -11.28
N ILE A 219 -11.52 -27.95 -10.37
CA ILE A 219 -12.65 -28.24 -9.47
C ILE A 219 -13.94 -28.35 -10.27
N LYS A 220 -14.21 -27.41 -11.19
CA LYS A 220 -15.41 -27.42 -12.05
C LYS A 220 -15.47 -28.62 -12.98
N SER A 221 -14.33 -29.07 -13.53
CA SER A 221 -14.26 -30.26 -14.38
C SER A 221 -14.26 -31.59 -13.61
N ASN A 222 -14.36 -31.57 -12.28
CA ASN A 222 -14.20 -32.73 -11.42
C ASN A 222 -12.87 -33.48 -11.54
N GLU A 223 -11.85 -32.83 -12.12
CA GLU A 223 -10.49 -33.36 -12.14
C GLU A 223 -9.81 -33.26 -10.76
N LEU A 224 -10.31 -32.34 -9.92
CA LEU A 224 -9.83 -32.10 -8.57
C LEU A 224 -11.02 -32.06 -7.62
N VAL A 225 -11.04 -32.97 -6.65
CA VAL A 225 -12.05 -33.02 -5.60
C VAL A 225 -11.45 -32.55 -4.30
N ILE A 226 -11.87 -31.37 -3.84
CA ILE A 226 -11.46 -30.79 -2.55
C ILE A 226 -12.67 -30.85 -1.61
N ARG A 227 -12.44 -31.22 -0.33
CA ARG A 227 -13.47 -31.19 0.68
C ARG A 227 -13.94 -29.75 0.95
N GLU A 228 -15.20 -29.57 1.35
CA GLU A 228 -15.79 -28.27 1.65
C GLU A 228 -14.91 -27.43 2.59
N GLN A 229 -14.48 -28.00 3.71
CA GLN A 229 -13.54 -27.35 4.63
C GLN A 229 -12.25 -26.86 3.96
N GLY A 230 -11.73 -27.58 2.99
CA GLY A 230 -10.54 -27.18 2.26
C GLY A 230 -10.79 -26.01 1.31
N ILE A 231 -12.00 -25.88 0.82
CA ILE A 231 -12.44 -24.73 0.02
C ILE A 231 -12.47 -23.49 0.89
N ASP A 232 -13.06 -23.56 2.09
CA ASP A 232 -13.13 -22.46 3.05
C ASP A 232 -11.72 -22.00 3.48
N ASP A 233 -10.79 -22.95 3.67
CA ASP A 233 -9.40 -22.65 3.99
C ASP A 233 -8.71 -21.86 2.84
N ILE A 234 -8.94 -22.27 1.57
CA ILE A 234 -8.41 -21.57 0.40
C ILE A 234 -8.98 -20.16 0.33
N GLU A 235 -10.29 -20.01 0.47
CA GLU A 235 -10.94 -18.70 0.43
C GLU A 235 -10.42 -17.78 1.52
N THR A 236 -10.28 -18.27 2.73
CA THR A 236 -9.77 -17.50 3.87
C THR A 236 -8.36 -16.98 3.59
N ILE A 237 -7.48 -17.83 3.06
CA ILE A 237 -6.09 -17.45 2.78
C ILE A 237 -6.02 -16.45 1.61
N VAL A 238 -6.80 -16.69 0.57
CA VAL A 238 -6.87 -15.79 -0.58
C VAL A 238 -7.42 -14.43 -0.17
N ASN A 239 -8.49 -14.37 0.61
CA ASN A 239 -9.05 -13.11 1.12
C ASN A 239 -8.05 -12.32 1.96
N LYS A 240 -7.29 -12.99 2.83
CA LYS A 240 -6.20 -12.36 3.58
C LYS A 240 -5.10 -11.83 2.67
N PHE A 241 -4.73 -12.56 1.64
CA PHE A 241 -3.75 -12.13 0.66
C PHE A 241 -4.20 -10.89 -0.12
N VAL A 242 -5.47 -10.82 -0.47
CA VAL A 242 -6.08 -9.63 -1.09
C VAL A 242 -6.04 -8.43 -0.17
N GLY A 243 -6.41 -8.61 1.09
CA GLY A 243 -6.27 -7.55 2.09
C GLY A 243 -4.83 -7.03 2.14
N LEU A 244 -3.84 -7.93 2.11
CA LEU A 244 -2.42 -7.57 2.06
C LEU A 244 -2.06 -6.74 0.83
N VAL A 245 -2.56 -7.12 -0.36
CA VAL A 245 -2.31 -6.38 -1.61
C VAL A 245 -2.97 -5.01 -1.60
N ASN A 246 -4.23 -4.92 -1.19
CA ASN A 246 -4.94 -3.65 -1.11
C ASN A 246 -4.26 -2.69 -0.13
N LEU A 247 -3.83 -3.21 1.01
CA LEU A 247 -3.11 -2.42 2.01
C LEU A 247 -1.75 -1.96 1.48
N SER A 248 -1.02 -2.83 0.77
CA SER A 248 0.24 -2.47 0.10
C SER A 248 0.04 -1.36 -0.93
N GLY A 249 -1.03 -1.44 -1.73
CA GLY A 249 -1.42 -0.39 -2.67
C GLY A 249 -1.73 0.94 -1.97
N ALA A 250 -2.46 0.91 -0.86
CA ALA A 250 -2.76 2.09 -0.06
C ALA A 250 -1.48 2.75 0.50
N ILE A 251 -0.53 1.97 1.00
CA ILE A 251 0.76 2.49 1.48
C ILE A 251 1.57 3.11 0.34
N LEU A 252 1.59 2.51 -0.85
CA LEU A 252 2.25 3.12 -2.00
C LEU A 252 1.62 4.44 -2.43
N VAL A 253 0.29 4.56 -2.37
CA VAL A 253 -0.42 5.83 -2.63
C VAL A 253 0.00 6.89 -1.62
N LEU A 254 0.05 6.55 -0.33
CA LEU A 254 0.47 7.48 0.73
C LEU A 254 1.95 7.88 0.60
N LEU A 255 2.84 6.96 0.23
CA LEU A 255 4.26 7.28 -0.03
C LEU A 255 4.40 8.21 -1.24
N ASN A 256 3.63 7.99 -2.30
CA ASN A 256 3.63 8.87 -3.46
C ASN A 256 3.10 10.28 -3.10
N ASP A 257 2.08 10.36 -2.26
CA ASP A 257 1.56 11.63 -1.77
C ASP A 257 2.61 12.37 -0.92
N LEU A 258 3.30 11.67 0.00
CA LEU A 258 4.41 12.23 0.77
C LEU A 258 5.55 12.73 -0.12
N THR A 259 5.87 12.00 -1.21
CA THR A 259 6.87 12.45 -2.19
C THR A 259 6.50 13.82 -2.78
N ALA A 260 5.26 13.97 -3.23
CA ALA A 260 4.77 15.22 -3.80
C ALA A 260 4.74 16.36 -2.78
N VAL A 261 4.28 16.06 -1.56
CA VAL A 261 4.18 17.04 -0.47
C VAL A 261 5.56 17.54 -0.05
N PHE A 262 6.51 16.65 0.21
CA PHE A 262 7.85 17.05 0.63
C PHE A 262 8.59 17.83 -0.47
N ASN A 263 8.44 17.47 -1.75
CA ASN A 263 9.01 18.26 -2.84
C ASN A 263 8.46 19.69 -2.86
N GLU A 264 7.16 19.89 -2.68
CA GLU A 264 6.55 21.22 -2.64
C GLU A 264 6.94 22.00 -1.38
N GLN A 265 7.04 21.34 -0.23
CA GLN A 265 7.51 21.95 1.01
C GLN A 265 8.98 22.39 0.91
N VAL A 266 9.86 21.56 0.34
CA VAL A 266 11.27 21.91 0.08
C VAL A 266 11.34 23.14 -0.79
N LYS A 267 10.57 23.20 -1.87
CA LYS A 267 10.51 24.36 -2.77
C LYS A 267 10.06 25.61 -2.02
N THR A 268 9.03 25.53 -1.21
CA THR A 268 8.54 26.66 -0.39
C THR A 268 9.63 27.13 0.59
N ILE A 269 10.25 26.21 1.34
CA ILE A 269 11.25 26.52 2.35
C ILE A 269 12.55 27.07 1.70
N SER A 270 12.89 26.64 0.50
CA SER A 270 14.06 27.14 -0.23
C SER A 270 13.93 28.60 -0.66
N THR A 271 12.74 29.19 -0.61
CA THR A 271 12.47 30.61 -0.98
C THR A 271 12.22 31.52 0.21
N LEU A 272 12.28 31.01 1.46
CA LEU A 272 12.10 31.81 2.68
C LEU A 272 13.20 32.89 2.85
N LYS A 273 12.82 33.98 3.52
CA LYS A 273 13.71 35.12 3.79
C LYS A 273 13.95 35.30 5.28
#